data_972b4b3da80e2d360874bacc615e5ccb
#
_entry.id   972b4b3da80e2d360874bacc615e5ccb
#
_cell.length_a   1.000
_cell.length_b   1.000
_cell.length_c   1.000
_cell.angle_alpha   90.00
_cell.angle_beta   90.00
_cell.angle_gamma   90.00
#
_symmetry.space_group_name_H-M   'P 1'
#
loop_
_entity.id
_entity.type
_entity.pdbx_description
1 polymer ?
#
loop_
_entity_poly.entity_id
_entity_poly.type
_entity_poly.pdbx_seq_one_letter_code
_entity_poly.pdbx_strand_id
1 'polypeptide(L)'
;MASLKAQKPEWLSVAEFRYLLQKRPWSLLSWSSGIVAMVFISYYALQIPLGNSSIGAQFVLSEWPPPAVSPYFYAKPITWFSYFSFLYWAFGLESFRARFLNMSYRARRFLFIGTAFVAFGAFYEIFFNFTIWSALLAVCSSSQCNPDTLVNMFPNLRTPLNLTFATKVVTTVFGLSMYSLWFLYRVDRDLDKKAILKENNR
;
A
#
# COMPACT_ATOMS: atom_id res chain seq x y z
N MET A 1 -8.67 -50.64 12.06
CA MET A 1 -7.61 -49.72 11.64
C MET A 1 -7.98 -49.17 10.25
N ALA A 2 -8.58 -47.99 10.20
CA ALA A 2 -8.94 -47.32 8.95
C ALA A 2 -7.71 -46.57 8.41
N SER A 3 -7.26 -46.97 7.23
CA SER A 3 -6.17 -46.34 6.50
C SER A 3 -6.57 -44.90 6.15
N LEU A 4 -5.99 -43.93 6.81
CA LEU A 4 -5.97 -42.53 6.38
C LEU A 4 -5.21 -42.45 5.06
N LYS A 5 -5.92 -42.54 3.94
CA LYS A 5 -5.34 -42.16 2.64
C LYS A 5 -4.96 -40.69 2.71
N ALA A 6 -3.64 -40.42 2.72
CA ALA A 6 -3.08 -39.09 2.54
C ALA A 6 -3.61 -38.52 1.23
N GLN A 7 -4.57 -37.58 1.33
CA GLN A 7 -5.02 -36.79 0.19
C GLN A 7 -3.81 -35.99 -0.31
N LYS A 8 -3.33 -36.32 -1.50
CA LYS A 8 -2.33 -35.47 -2.21
C LYS A 8 -2.92 -34.05 -2.28
N PRO A 9 -2.12 -33.02 -1.98
CA PRO A 9 -2.55 -31.65 -2.23
C PRO A 9 -2.77 -31.52 -3.74
N GLU A 10 -4.01 -31.52 -4.16
CA GLU A 10 -4.38 -31.16 -5.53
C GLU A 10 -4.02 -29.69 -5.72
N TRP A 11 -2.97 -29.43 -6.48
CA TRP A 11 -2.65 -28.09 -6.97
C TRP A 11 -3.90 -27.57 -7.68
N LEU A 12 -4.27 -26.32 -7.37
CA LEU A 12 -5.43 -25.64 -7.95
C LEU A 12 -5.55 -25.99 -9.44
N SER A 13 -6.55 -26.77 -9.80
CA SER A 13 -6.81 -27.10 -11.19
C SER A 13 -7.21 -25.81 -11.94
N VAL A 14 -6.96 -25.75 -13.23
CA VAL A 14 -7.38 -24.61 -14.08
C VAL A 14 -8.88 -24.33 -13.93
N ALA A 15 -9.68 -25.38 -13.71
CA ALA A 15 -11.12 -25.27 -13.47
C ALA A 15 -11.44 -24.59 -12.13
N GLU A 16 -10.72 -24.93 -11.06
CA GLU A 16 -10.87 -24.30 -9.76
C GLU A 16 -10.40 -22.84 -9.76
N PHE A 17 -9.30 -22.54 -10.45
CA PHE A 17 -8.84 -21.17 -10.64
C PHE A 17 -9.88 -20.33 -11.39
N ARG A 18 -10.46 -20.87 -12.47
CA ARG A 18 -11.55 -20.22 -13.22
C ARG A 18 -12.80 -20.01 -12.36
N TYR A 19 -13.16 -21.00 -11.52
CA TYR A 19 -14.25 -20.90 -10.57
C TYR A 19 -14.01 -19.81 -9.50
N LEU A 20 -12.78 -19.71 -8.96
CA LEU A 20 -12.39 -18.66 -8.01
C LEU A 20 -12.43 -17.27 -8.66
N LEU A 21 -11.96 -17.14 -9.90
CA LEU A 21 -12.05 -15.89 -10.68
C LEU A 21 -13.49 -15.41 -10.83
N GLN A 22 -14.42 -16.32 -11.10
CA GLN A 22 -15.82 -15.98 -11.26
C GLN A 22 -16.53 -15.66 -9.94
N LYS A 23 -16.25 -16.42 -8.88
CA LYS A 23 -16.93 -16.26 -7.59
C LYS A 23 -16.29 -15.26 -6.63
N ARG A 24 -14.97 -15.08 -6.69
CA ARG A 24 -14.23 -14.23 -5.75
C ARG A 24 -13.14 -13.40 -6.42
N PRO A 25 -13.47 -12.60 -7.44
CA PRO A 25 -12.47 -11.84 -8.20
C PRO A 25 -11.64 -10.90 -7.30
N TRP A 26 -12.27 -10.24 -6.36
CA TRP A 26 -11.61 -9.32 -5.43
C TRP A 26 -10.55 -10.00 -4.56
N SER A 27 -10.85 -11.20 -4.10
CA SER A 27 -9.90 -11.98 -3.30
C SER A 27 -8.66 -12.37 -4.10
N LEU A 28 -8.83 -12.81 -5.35
CA LEU A 28 -7.71 -13.15 -6.21
C LEU A 28 -6.86 -11.92 -6.57
N LEU A 29 -7.49 -10.80 -6.93
CA LEU A 29 -6.79 -9.55 -7.20
C LEU A 29 -6.03 -9.05 -5.97
N SER A 30 -6.60 -9.19 -4.77
CA SER A 30 -5.90 -8.89 -3.53
C SER A 30 -4.66 -9.75 -3.37
N TRP A 31 -4.80 -11.08 -3.41
CA TRP A 31 -3.67 -11.99 -3.24
C TRP A 31 -2.58 -11.80 -4.29
N SER A 32 -2.93 -11.65 -5.57
CA SER A 32 -1.95 -11.41 -6.62
C SER A 32 -1.18 -10.11 -6.41
N SER A 33 -1.87 -9.03 -6.04
CA SER A 33 -1.21 -7.75 -5.73
C SER A 33 -0.31 -7.86 -4.50
N GLY A 34 -0.73 -8.58 -3.46
CA GLY A 34 0.08 -8.83 -2.27
C GLY A 34 1.34 -9.64 -2.58
N ILE A 35 1.23 -10.67 -3.42
CA ILE A 35 2.38 -11.46 -3.85
C ILE A 35 3.39 -10.58 -4.60
N VAL A 36 2.92 -9.74 -5.54
CA VAL A 36 3.80 -8.82 -6.27
C VAL A 36 4.48 -7.83 -5.31
N ALA A 37 3.76 -7.24 -4.36
CA ALA A 37 4.35 -6.37 -3.34
C ALA A 37 5.42 -7.10 -2.53
N MET A 38 5.16 -8.34 -2.10
CA MET A 38 6.13 -9.16 -1.36
C MET A 38 7.35 -9.52 -2.20
N VAL A 39 7.19 -9.79 -3.49
CA VAL A 39 8.31 -10.04 -4.40
C VAL A 39 9.22 -8.81 -4.49
N PHE A 40 8.65 -7.61 -4.65
CA PHE A 40 9.44 -6.37 -4.69
C PHE A 40 10.25 -6.18 -3.42
N ILE A 41 9.61 -6.24 -2.25
CA ILE A 41 10.32 -6.02 -0.98
C ILE A 41 11.37 -7.11 -0.72
N SER A 42 11.05 -8.38 -1.00
CA SER A 42 11.97 -9.50 -0.77
C SER A 42 13.18 -9.42 -1.70
N TYR A 43 12.99 -9.10 -2.98
CA TYR A 43 14.08 -8.94 -3.93
C TYR A 43 15.11 -7.91 -3.45
N TYR A 44 14.66 -6.73 -3.04
CA TYR A 44 15.55 -5.67 -2.56
C TYR A 44 16.09 -5.92 -1.16
N ALA A 45 15.34 -6.62 -0.30
CA ALA A 45 15.82 -7.02 1.02
C ALA A 45 16.92 -8.09 0.95
N LEU A 46 16.81 -9.04 0.04
CA LEU A 46 17.81 -10.12 -0.13
C LEU A 46 19.11 -9.66 -0.79
N GLN A 47 19.12 -8.53 -1.49
CA GLN A 47 20.34 -7.96 -2.07
C GLN A 47 21.28 -7.31 -1.03
N ILE A 48 20.84 -7.14 0.20
CA ILE A 48 21.60 -6.50 1.28
C ILE A 48 22.90 -7.22 1.64
N PRO A 49 22.93 -8.57 1.75
CA PRO A 49 24.15 -9.29 2.10
C PRO A 49 25.24 -9.25 1.03
N LEU A 50 24.91 -8.82 -0.19
CA LEU A 50 25.80 -8.87 -1.35
C LEU A 50 26.57 -7.58 -1.62
N GLY A 51 26.37 -6.54 -0.81
CA GLY A 51 27.06 -5.26 -1.00
C GLY A 51 26.94 -4.32 0.21
N ASN A 52 27.87 -3.34 0.28
CA ASN A 52 27.98 -2.33 1.34
C ASN A 52 26.83 -1.29 1.37
N SER A 53 25.72 -1.52 0.68
CA SER A 53 24.57 -0.61 0.66
C SER A 53 23.66 -0.87 1.86
N SER A 54 23.28 0.20 2.56
CA SER A 54 22.29 0.13 3.65
C SER A 54 20.96 -0.44 3.16
N ILE A 55 20.32 -1.23 4.04
CA ILE A 55 18.94 -1.71 3.84
C ILE A 55 18.07 -0.54 3.36
N GLY A 56 17.40 -0.72 2.23
CA GLY A 56 16.48 0.26 1.68
C GLY A 56 17.08 1.29 0.74
N ALA A 57 18.39 1.49 0.70
CA ALA A 57 18.99 2.46 -0.24
C ALA A 57 18.67 2.10 -1.70
N GLN A 58 18.87 0.86 -2.11
CA GLN A 58 18.53 0.40 -3.46
C GLN A 58 17.02 0.42 -3.72
N PHE A 59 16.21 0.13 -2.70
CA PHE A 59 14.76 0.19 -2.80
C PHE A 59 14.23 1.59 -3.08
N VAL A 60 14.97 2.62 -2.66
CA VAL A 60 14.63 4.03 -2.85
C VAL A 60 15.36 4.64 -4.06
N LEU A 61 16.59 4.24 -4.33
CA LEU A 61 17.44 4.88 -5.35
C LEU A 61 17.37 4.22 -6.72
N SER A 62 17.25 2.90 -6.80
CA SER A 62 17.17 2.21 -8.09
C SER A 62 15.92 2.58 -8.87
N GLU A 63 15.91 2.27 -10.16
CA GLU A 63 14.80 2.52 -11.08
C GLU A 63 14.33 1.19 -11.69
N TRP A 64 13.02 1.01 -11.76
CA TRP A 64 12.44 -0.20 -12.33
C TRP A 64 11.17 0.13 -13.14
N PRO A 65 11.00 -0.38 -14.38
CA PRO A 65 12.06 -1.07 -15.14
C PRO A 65 13.26 -0.16 -15.41
N PRO A 66 14.46 -0.72 -15.65
CA PRO A 66 15.63 0.10 -15.97
C PRO A 66 15.37 1.04 -17.15
N PRO A 67 15.85 2.29 -17.14
CA PRO A 67 15.63 3.27 -18.22
C PRO A 67 16.05 2.76 -19.61
N ALA A 68 17.05 1.88 -19.66
CA ALA A 68 17.48 1.22 -20.91
C ALA A 68 16.40 0.33 -21.52
N VAL A 69 15.48 -0.21 -20.70
CA VAL A 69 14.37 -1.07 -21.14
C VAL A 69 13.11 -0.25 -21.39
N SER A 70 12.87 0.78 -20.58
CA SER A 70 11.70 1.65 -20.69
C SER A 70 12.09 3.11 -20.41
N PRO A 71 12.54 3.85 -21.44
CA PRO A 71 13.03 5.22 -21.24
C PRO A 71 11.96 6.22 -20.83
N TYR A 72 10.68 5.89 -21.05
CA TYR A 72 9.55 6.79 -20.77
C TYR A 72 8.74 6.42 -19.53
N PHE A 73 8.92 5.22 -19.01
CA PHE A 73 8.14 4.73 -17.88
C PHE A 73 9.00 3.90 -16.93
N TYR A 74 9.44 4.56 -15.89
CA TYR A 74 10.15 3.93 -14.79
C TYR A 74 9.73 4.57 -13.46
N ALA A 75 9.83 3.81 -12.38
CA ALA A 75 9.55 4.30 -11.04
C ALA A 75 10.49 3.63 -10.03
N LYS A 76 10.64 4.27 -8.89
CA LYS A 76 11.40 3.69 -7.78
C LYS A 76 10.70 2.42 -7.29
N PRO A 77 11.42 1.35 -6.92
CA PRO A 77 10.83 0.10 -6.41
C PRO A 77 9.86 0.30 -5.25
N ILE A 78 10.16 1.24 -4.35
CA ILE A 78 9.25 1.62 -3.26
C ILE A 78 7.91 2.15 -3.78
N THR A 79 7.88 2.81 -4.93
CA THR A 79 6.62 3.29 -5.54
C THR A 79 5.78 2.12 -6.03
N TRP A 80 6.41 1.13 -6.66
CA TRP A 80 5.74 -0.11 -7.09
C TRP A 80 5.22 -0.90 -5.89
N PHE A 81 6.03 -1.06 -4.87
CA PHE A 81 5.62 -1.69 -3.62
C PHE A 81 4.40 -0.98 -3.00
N SER A 82 4.43 0.34 -2.91
CA SER A 82 3.32 1.17 -2.41
C SER A 82 2.05 0.98 -3.22
N TYR A 83 2.17 0.99 -4.56
CA TYR A 83 1.05 0.79 -5.47
C TYR A 83 0.40 -0.60 -5.31
N PHE A 84 1.21 -1.66 -5.32
CA PHE A 84 0.68 -3.02 -5.14
C PHE A 84 0.15 -3.27 -3.72
N SER A 85 0.73 -2.64 -2.70
CA SER A 85 0.20 -2.67 -1.34
C SER A 85 -1.16 -1.98 -1.25
N PHE A 86 -1.34 -0.86 -1.96
CA PHE A 86 -2.62 -0.19 -2.06
C PHE A 86 -3.68 -1.09 -2.75
N LEU A 87 -3.34 -1.71 -3.87
CA LEU A 87 -4.23 -2.63 -4.57
C LEU A 87 -4.60 -3.84 -3.70
N TYR A 88 -3.60 -4.43 -3.01
CA TYR A 88 -3.83 -5.53 -2.06
C TYR A 88 -4.87 -5.16 -1.01
N TRP A 89 -4.71 -3.99 -0.40
CA TRP A 89 -5.61 -3.48 0.61
C TRP A 89 -7.01 -3.19 0.06
N ALA A 90 -7.10 -2.46 -1.05
CA ALA A 90 -8.36 -2.06 -1.66
C ALA A 90 -9.19 -3.28 -2.06
N PHE A 91 -8.59 -4.23 -2.78
CA PHE A 91 -9.27 -5.48 -3.16
C PHE A 91 -9.56 -6.38 -1.96
N GLY A 92 -8.70 -6.35 -0.94
CA GLY A 92 -8.93 -7.04 0.33
C GLY A 92 -10.20 -6.55 1.02
N LEU A 93 -10.36 -5.23 1.17
CA LEU A 93 -11.57 -4.64 1.74
C LEU A 93 -12.83 -5.02 0.95
N GLU A 94 -12.81 -4.95 -0.39
CA GLU A 94 -13.94 -5.37 -1.22
C GLU A 94 -14.24 -6.87 -1.07
N SER A 95 -13.23 -7.71 -0.93
CA SER A 95 -13.38 -9.15 -0.65
C SER A 95 -14.10 -9.42 0.68
N PHE A 96 -13.85 -8.59 1.69
CA PHE A 96 -14.47 -8.70 3.01
C PHE A 96 -15.76 -7.90 3.18
N ARG A 97 -16.26 -7.26 2.12
CA ARG A 97 -17.46 -6.38 2.18
C ARG A 97 -18.65 -7.02 2.91
N ALA A 98 -18.92 -8.30 2.67
CA ALA A 98 -20.03 -9.01 3.36
C ALA A 98 -19.85 -9.02 4.89
N ARG A 99 -18.64 -9.13 5.40
CA ARG A 99 -18.36 -9.05 6.84
C ARG A 99 -18.64 -7.66 7.39
N PHE A 100 -18.26 -6.62 6.68
CA PHE A 100 -18.52 -5.22 7.08
C PHE A 100 -20.02 -4.90 7.07
N LEU A 101 -20.78 -5.42 6.11
CA LEU A 101 -22.24 -5.27 6.06
C LEU A 101 -22.93 -5.92 7.28
N ASN A 102 -22.38 -7.04 7.78
CA ASN A 102 -22.91 -7.75 8.96
C ASN A 102 -22.36 -7.23 10.29
N MET A 103 -21.43 -6.29 10.27
CA MET A 103 -20.82 -5.71 11.46
C MET A 103 -21.79 -4.75 12.16
N SER A 104 -21.73 -4.68 13.50
CA SER A 104 -22.54 -3.73 14.26
C SER A 104 -22.22 -2.28 13.90
N TYR A 105 -23.21 -1.39 13.98
CA TYR A 105 -23.04 0.03 13.74
C TYR A 105 -21.91 0.64 14.59
N ARG A 106 -21.87 0.28 15.89
CA ARG A 106 -20.83 0.79 16.82
C ARG A 106 -19.43 0.41 16.37
N ALA A 107 -19.23 -0.83 15.94
CA ALA A 107 -17.93 -1.31 15.47
C ALA A 107 -17.50 -0.60 14.18
N ARG A 108 -18.42 -0.39 13.22
CA ARG A 108 -18.11 0.36 11.99
C ARG A 108 -17.75 1.82 12.28
N ARG A 109 -18.47 2.49 13.20
CA ARG A 109 -18.16 3.86 13.63
C ARG A 109 -16.81 3.95 14.32
N PHE A 110 -16.47 2.99 15.17
CA PHE A 110 -15.15 2.93 15.79
C PHE A 110 -14.04 2.79 14.75
N LEU A 111 -14.21 1.89 13.78
CA LEU A 111 -13.26 1.73 12.67
C LEU A 111 -13.15 3.01 11.83
N PHE A 112 -14.28 3.67 11.53
CA PHE A 112 -14.28 4.93 10.77
C PHE A 112 -13.48 6.01 11.49
N ILE A 113 -13.73 6.22 12.78
CA ILE A 113 -13.04 7.21 13.60
C ILE A 113 -11.55 6.87 13.70
N GLY A 114 -11.19 5.63 14.02
CA GLY A 114 -9.80 5.18 14.08
C GLY A 114 -9.06 5.39 12.76
N THR A 115 -9.69 5.04 11.63
CA THR A 115 -9.12 5.26 10.30
C THR A 115 -8.97 6.76 9.98
N ALA A 116 -9.91 7.60 10.41
CA ALA A 116 -9.81 9.04 10.25
C ALA A 116 -8.63 9.64 11.04
N PHE A 117 -8.38 9.16 12.26
CA PHE A 117 -7.18 9.55 13.02
C PHE A 117 -5.89 9.15 12.33
N VAL A 118 -5.82 7.93 11.78
CA VAL A 118 -4.66 7.48 11.02
C VAL A 118 -4.46 8.33 9.75
N ALA A 119 -5.54 8.63 9.02
CA ALA A 119 -5.49 9.48 7.84
C ALA A 119 -4.98 10.90 8.19
N PHE A 120 -5.48 11.47 9.28
CA PHE A 120 -5.05 12.80 9.75
C PHE A 120 -3.57 12.80 10.16
N GLY A 121 -3.12 11.81 10.93
CA GLY A 121 -1.71 11.67 11.31
C GLY A 121 -0.80 11.52 10.10
N ALA A 122 -1.17 10.66 9.14
CA ALA A 122 -0.41 10.50 7.91
C ALA A 122 -0.39 11.78 7.06
N PHE A 123 -1.49 12.51 6.98
CA PHE A 123 -1.55 13.81 6.30
C PHE A 123 -0.63 14.84 6.96
N TYR A 124 -0.64 14.91 8.30
CA TYR A 124 0.26 15.78 9.06
C TYR A 124 1.74 15.48 8.75
N GLU A 125 2.13 14.21 8.76
CA GLU A 125 3.50 13.79 8.45
C GLU A 125 3.89 14.10 6.99
N ILE A 126 2.99 13.93 6.03
CA ILE A 126 3.23 14.33 4.63
C ILE A 126 3.50 15.84 4.56
N PHE A 127 2.68 16.64 5.21
CA PHE A 127 2.83 18.09 5.22
C PHE A 127 4.12 18.53 5.90
N PHE A 128 4.47 17.91 7.04
CA PHE A 128 5.71 18.15 7.75
C PHE A 128 6.94 17.80 6.89
N ASN A 129 6.96 16.63 6.26
CA ASN A 129 8.03 16.23 5.35
C ASN A 129 8.15 17.17 4.14
N PHE A 130 7.02 17.61 3.58
CA PHE A 130 7.01 18.59 2.49
C PHE A 130 7.61 19.92 2.91
N THR A 131 7.32 20.38 4.12
CA THR A 131 7.89 21.63 4.69
C THR A 131 9.39 21.51 4.85
N ILE A 132 9.89 20.38 5.37
CA ILE A 132 11.33 20.12 5.49
C ILE A 132 12.00 20.16 4.09
N TRP A 133 11.44 19.45 3.11
CA TRP A 133 11.98 19.45 1.75
C TRP A 133 11.99 20.85 1.14
N SER A 134 10.93 21.62 1.34
CA SER A 134 10.84 22.98 0.82
C SER A 134 11.88 23.90 1.46
N ALA A 135 12.11 23.78 2.77
CA ALA A 135 13.13 24.53 3.48
C ALA A 135 14.54 24.19 2.99
N LEU A 136 14.83 22.91 2.78
CA LEU A 136 16.11 22.45 2.25
C LEU A 136 16.37 22.97 0.83
N LEU A 137 15.37 22.93 -0.04
CA LEU A 137 15.46 23.47 -1.39
C LEU A 137 15.66 24.99 -1.38
N ALA A 138 15.02 25.73 -0.49
CA ALA A 138 15.18 27.17 -0.35
C ALA A 138 16.60 27.52 0.08
N VAL A 139 17.16 26.83 1.07
CA VAL A 139 18.57 27.00 1.48
C VAL A 139 19.52 26.68 0.32
N CYS A 140 19.24 25.61 -0.41
CA CYS A 140 20.05 25.20 -1.54
C CYS A 140 20.05 26.24 -2.66
N SER A 141 18.89 26.79 -3.01
CA SER A 141 18.76 27.80 -4.07
C SER A 141 19.47 29.11 -3.72
N SER A 142 19.50 29.50 -2.44
CA SER A 142 20.20 30.72 -1.98
C SER A 142 21.73 30.59 -1.97
N SER A 143 22.24 29.36 -1.85
CA SER A 143 23.70 29.11 -1.76
C SER A 143 24.33 28.55 -3.05
N GLN A 144 23.60 28.56 -4.17
CA GLN A 144 24.02 27.94 -5.44
C GLN A 144 24.44 26.47 -5.28
N CYS A 145 23.86 25.76 -4.32
CA CYS A 145 24.20 24.37 -4.11
C CYS A 145 23.52 23.48 -5.17
N ASN A 146 24.31 22.50 -5.63
CA ASN A 146 23.79 21.40 -6.45
C ASN A 146 22.89 20.52 -5.60
N PRO A 147 21.82 19.88 -6.12
CA PRO A 147 21.04 18.84 -5.42
C PRO A 147 21.89 17.77 -4.72
N ASP A 148 23.05 17.45 -5.29
CA ASP A 148 24.04 16.55 -4.67
C ASP A 148 24.66 17.15 -3.39
N THR A 149 24.71 18.48 -3.26
CA THR A 149 25.21 19.19 -2.07
C THR A 149 24.19 19.12 -0.93
N LEU A 150 22.90 18.98 -1.21
CA LEU A 150 21.87 18.72 -0.18
C LEU A 150 22.20 17.44 0.62
N VAL A 151 22.71 16.41 -0.06
CA VAL A 151 23.12 15.16 0.58
C VAL A 151 24.31 15.41 1.51
N ASN A 152 25.23 16.31 1.14
CA ASN A 152 26.44 16.66 1.89
C ASN A 152 26.16 17.63 3.05
N MET A 153 25.05 18.35 3.06
CA MET A 153 24.63 19.22 4.17
C MET A 153 24.16 18.44 5.41
N PHE A 154 23.83 17.17 5.26
CA PHE A 154 23.42 16.36 6.40
C PHE A 154 24.66 15.69 7.01
N PRO A 155 24.83 15.77 8.33
CA PRO A 155 25.92 15.09 9.04
C PRO A 155 25.84 13.56 8.89
N ASN A 156 24.72 13.04 8.43
CA ASN A 156 24.49 11.62 8.16
C ASN A 156 23.83 11.47 6.77
N LEU A 157 24.55 10.88 5.82
CA LEU A 157 24.07 10.56 4.46
C LEU A 157 22.79 9.72 4.43
N ARG A 158 22.43 9.04 5.53
CA ARG A 158 21.19 8.26 5.63
C ARG A 158 19.95 9.15 5.77
N THR A 159 20.08 10.39 6.23
CA THR A 159 18.94 11.26 6.54
C THR A 159 18.06 11.56 5.31
N PRO A 160 18.58 11.96 4.15
CA PRO A 160 17.77 12.19 2.96
C PRO A 160 17.05 10.92 2.47
N LEU A 161 17.72 9.78 2.51
CA LEU A 161 17.13 8.49 2.14
C LEU A 161 15.99 8.10 3.08
N ASN A 162 16.20 8.27 4.38
CA ASN A 162 15.20 8.02 5.39
C ASN A 162 13.98 8.92 5.22
N LEU A 163 14.20 10.21 4.93
CA LEU A 163 13.12 11.17 4.69
C LEU A 163 12.32 10.80 3.44
N THR A 164 12.98 10.42 2.34
CA THR A 164 12.32 9.95 1.12
C THR A 164 11.52 8.67 1.38
N PHE A 165 12.12 7.71 2.10
CA PHE A 165 11.44 6.48 2.47
C PHE A 165 10.22 6.75 3.35
N ALA A 166 10.38 7.54 4.41
CA ALA A 166 9.30 7.92 5.31
C ALA A 166 8.15 8.60 4.55
N THR A 167 8.46 9.56 3.67
CA THR A 167 7.45 10.24 2.85
C THR A 167 6.65 9.26 1.99
N LYS A 168 7.30 8.27 1.36
CA LYS A 168 6.61 7.24 0.57
C LYS A 168 5.73 6.35 1.44
N VAL A 169 6.20 5.95 2.61
CA VAL A 169 5.44 5.12 3.56
C VAL A 169 4.21 5.87 4.05
N VAL A 170 4.36 7.11 4.55
CA VAL A 170 3.22 7.86 5.08
C VAL A 170 2.22 8.24 3.98
N THR A 171 2.66 8.52 2.75
CA THR A 171 1.77 8.72 1.60
C THR A 171 0.96 7.47 1.30
N THR A 172 1.59 6.30 1.39
CA THR A 172 0.89 5.01 1.22
C THR A 172 -0.15 4.82 2.33
N VAL A 173 0.22 5.03 3.59
CA VAL A 173 -0.69 4.94 4.74
C VAL A 173 -1.87 5.89 4.59
N PHE A 174 -1.61 7.13 4.15
CA PHE A 174 -2.67 8.10 3.86
C PHE A 174 -3.64 7.59 2.79
N GLY A 175 -3.12 7.11 1.65
CA GLY A 175 -3.95 6.55 0.58
C GLY A 175 -4.79 5.35 1.03
N LEU A 176 -4.19 4.41 1.77
CA LEU A 176 -4.89 3.26 2.37
C LEU A 176 -6.02 3.71 3.31
N SER A 177 -5.75 4.70 4.15
CA SER A 177 -6.72 5.23 5.11
C SER A 177 -7.87 5.95 4.40
N MET A 178 -7.58 6.78 3.39
CA MET A 178 -8.61 7.47 2.60
C MET A 178 -9.51 6.48 1.85
N TYR A 179 -8.93 5.44 1.26
CA TYR A 179 -9.72 4.38 0.63
C TYR A 179 -10.60 3.64 1.65
N SER A 180 -10.06 3.35 2.84
CA SER A 180 -10.80 2.68 3.92
C SER A 180 -11.99 3.52 4.42
N LEU A 181 -11.80 4.84 4.57
CA LEU A 181 -12.89 5.77 4.91
C LEU A 181 -13.97 5.78 3.84
N TRP A 182 -13.58 5.88 2.57
CA TRP A 182 -14.53 5.83 1.45
C TRP A 182 -15.27 4.49 1.38
N PHE A 183 -14.57 3.36 1.62
CA PHE A 183 -15.16 2.03 1.66
C PHE A 183 -16.20 1.92 2.79
N LEU A 184 -15.86 2.34 4.01
CA LEU A 184 -16.79 2.32 5.15
C LEU A 184 -18.02 3.21 4.91
N TYR A 185 -17.83 4.38 4.33
CA TYR A 185 -18.92 5.26 3.92
C TYR A 185 -19.86 4.57 2.90
N ARG A 186 -19.30 3.88 1.89
CA ARG A 186 -20.11 3.11 0.93
C ARG A 186 -20.91 2.00 1.60
N VAL A 187 -20.29 1.28 2.55
CA VAL A 187 -20.96 0.22 3.30
C VAL A 187 -22.16 0.78 4.09
N ASP A 188 -22.00 1.88 4.80
CA ASP A 188 -23.08 2.52 5.55
C ASP A 188 -24.20 2.99 4.60
N ARG A 189 -23.86 3.65 3.50
CA ARG A 189 -24.84 4.08 2.49
C ARG A 189 -25.66 2.92 1.90
N ASP A 190 -25.03 1.77 1.68
CA ASP A 190 -25.74 0.60 1.15
C ASP A 190 -26.69 -0.02 2.19
N LEU A 191 -26.35 0.07 3.47
CA LEU A 191 -27.23 -0.36 4.55
C LEU A 191 -28.46 0.56 4.68
N ASP A 192 -28.25 1.86 4.59
CA ASP A 192 -29.34 2.86 4.65
C ASP A 192 -30.32 2.65 3.49
N LYS A 193 -29.81 2.44 2.26
CA LYS A 193 -30.67 2.12 1.11
C LYS A 193 -31.50 0.86 1.31
N LYS A 194 -30.92 -0.20 1.89
CA LYS A 194 -31.64 -1.43 2.18
C LYS A 194 -32.72 -1.24 3.25
N ALA A 195 -32.47 -0.38 4.24
CA ALA A 195 -33.45 -0.06 5.28
C ALA A 195 -34.68 0.66 4.70
N ILE A 196 -34.45 1.68 3.85
CA ILE A 196 -35.52 2.46 3.17
C ILE A 196 -36.37 1.54 2.28
N LEU A 197 -35.73 0.67 1.49
CA LEU A 197 -36.46 -0.25 0.60
C LEU A 197 -37.33 -1.25 1.37
N LYS A 198 -36.89 -1.66 2.56
CA LYS A 198 -37.66 -2.56 3.44
C LYS A 198 -38.87 -1.86 4.08
N GLU A 199 -38.75 -0.56 4.35
CA GLU A 199 -39.83 0.25 4.91
C GLU A 199 -40.93 0.50 3.87
N ASN A 200 -40.54 0.83 2.64
CA ASN A 200 -41.48 1.09 1.53
C ASN A 200 -42.25 -0.16 1.07
N ASN A 201 -41.76 -1.37 1.39
CA ASN A 201 -42.42 -2.63 1.02
C ASN A 201 -43.29 -3.21 2.18
N ARG A 202 -43.51 -2.45 3.26
CA ARG A 202 -44.45 -2.79 4.36
C ARG A 202 -45.70 -1.97 4.27
#